data_00037f3f732f3f33d9c65482394bb91e
#
_entry.id   00037f3f732f3f33d9c65482394bb91e
#
_cell.length_a   1.000
_cell.length_b   1.000
_cell.length_c   1.000
_cell.angle_alpha   90.00
_cell.angle_beta   90.00
_cell.angle_gamma   90.00
#
_symmetry.space_group_name_H-M   'P 1'
#
loop_
_entity.id
_entity.type
_entity.pdbx_description
1 polymer ?
#
loop_
_entity_poly.entity_id
_entity_poly.type
_entity_poly.pdbx_seq_one_letter_code
_entity_poly.pdbx_strand_id
1 'polypeptide(L)'
;MSQVSIIIGREFNERVRKKSFIITTLLMPLLMIGLMFAPMLIMKYSRGDEKQIAVIDESGLVAPKLQSGEELVFQTTDLSTDAARKELTDKFGVLYIGSDILTNPNNVKLYVNSSSSLTVESNITGQLEEIIEAEKLKSYNIENLSQILQEVKTTVGMQTFRNDESQEEESQAKSSVIATGVGFVLGMILYMFLLIYGSMVMQSVIEEKNSRVLEVMVSSVRPFDLMLGKILGVASVAVVQVLIWGVLCAVGAAVAVHMMPADVLAGVQAMQHGVPDAAASIDMNPEMLQVMAAVTDFGYILRIFAYLLLFVFGGYLFYSAMFAAVGSAVDSIQDAQQLQTPITIPI
;
A
#
# COMPACT_ATOMS: atom_id res chain seq x y z
N MET A 1 36.07 10.03 -28.04
CA MET A 1 35.22 9.86 -26.85
C MET A 1 35.89 10.58 -25.69
N SER A 2 35.15 11.31 -24.86
CA SER A 2 35.75 11.95 -23.68
C SER A 2 36.18 10.86 -22.69
N GLN A 3 37.25 11.09 -21.93
CA GLN A 3 37.73 10.18 -20.90
C GLN A 3 36.61 9.81 -19.92
N VAL A 4 35.78 10.79 -19.55
CA VAL A 4 34.60 10.62 -18.70
C VAL A 4 33.61 9.60 -19.27
N SER A 5 33.33 9.63 -20.59
CA SER A 5 32.39 8.69 -21.23
C SER A 5 32.87 7.23 -21.16
N ILE A 6 34.18 7.01 -21.25
CA ILE A 6 34.77 5.66 -21.13
C ILE A 6 34.62 5.14 -19.71
N ILE A 7 34.84 6.01 -18.71
CA ILE A 7 34.66 5.65 -17.29
C ILE A 7 33.20 5.34 -16.98
N ILE A 8 32.26 6.18 -17.44
CA ILE A 8 30.83 5.95 -17.30
C ILE A 8 30.44 4.56 -17.86
N GLY A 9 30.88 4.25 -19.09
CA GLY A 9 30.57 2.98 -19.74
C GLY A 9 31.14 1.77 -18.98
N ARG A 10 32.35 1.89 -18.44
CA ARG A 10 32.97 0.85 -17.60
C ARG A 10 32.16 0.62 -16.32
N GLU A 11 31.89 1.67 -15.56
CA GLU A 11 31.16 1.62 -14.29
C GLU A 11 29.74 1.06 -14.47
N PHE A 12 29.07 1.49 -15.54
CA PHE A 12 27.74 0.99 -15.91
C PHE A 12 27.76 -0.52 -16.23
N ASN A 13 28.63 -0.94 -17.16
CA ASN A 13 28.67 -2.33 -17.58
C ASN A 13 29.08 -3.29 -16.47
N GLU A 14 30.00 -2.85 -15.61
CA GLU A 14 30.46 -3.66 -14.48
C GLU A 14 29.32 -3.97 -13.48
N ARG A 15 28.40 -3.02 -13.27
CA ARG A 15 27.28 -3.18 -12.33
C ARG A 15 26.07 -3.85 -12.94
N VAL A 16 25.64 -3.42 -14.12
CA VAL A 16 24.42 -3.95 -14.77
C VAL A 16 24.55 -5.42 -15.13
N ARG A 17 25.77 -5.89 -15.41
CA ARG A 17 26.01 -7.32 -15.71
C ARG A 17 26.11 -8.21 -14.48
N LYS A 18 26.16 -7.66 -13.26
CA LYS A 18 26.15 -8.47 -12.04
C LYS A 18 24.80 -9.17 -11.88
N LYS A 19 24.83 -10.48 -11.64
CA LYS A 19 23.60 -11.27 -11.41
C LYS A 19 22.76 -10.70 -10.26
N SER A 20 23.42 -10.18 -9.21
CA SER A 20 22.75 -9.54 -8.08
C SER A 20 21.94 -8.32 -8.50
N PHE A 21 22.47 -7.48 -9.41
CA PHE A 21 21.73 -6.32 -9.92
C PHE A 21 20.46 -6.74 -10.67
N ILE A 22 20.58 -7.72 -11.57
CA ILE A 22 19.43 -8.22 -12.35
C ILE A 22 18.37 -8.79 -11.41
N ILE A 23 18.80 -9.62 -10.45
CA ILE A 23 17.86 -10.24 -9.49
C ILE A 23 17.17 -9.18 -8.65
N THR A 24 17.91 -8.25 -8.04
CA THR A 24 17.30 -7.21 -7.18
C THR A 24 16.41 -6.26 -7.96
N THR A 25 16.82 -5.89 -9.19
CA THR A 25 16.03 -4.99 -10.05
C THR A 25 14.70 -5.59 -10.46
N LEU A 26 14.64 -6.90 -10.74
CA LEU A 26 13.41 -7.59 -11.11
C LEU A 26 12.60 -8.06 -9.90
N LEU A 27 13.28 -8.54 -8.85
CA LEU A 27 12.64 -9.13 -7.68
C LEU A 27 11.85 -8.10 -6.87
N MET A 28 12.39 -6.89 -6.68
CA MET A 28 11.75 -5.86 -5.86
C MET A 28 10.37 -5.43 -6.40
N PRO A 29 10.21 -5.02 -7.67
CA PRO A 29 8.88 -4.70 -8.19
C PRO A 29 7.93 -5.90 -8.18
N LEU A 30 8.43 -7.11 -8.49
CA LEU A 30 7.61 -8.32 -8.43
C LEU A 30 7.12 -8.63 -7.03
N LEU A 31 7.95 -8.43 -6.00
CA LEU A 31 7.54 -8.57 -4.61
C LEU A 31 6.51 -7.50 -4.22
N MET A 32 6.71 -6.25 -4.64
CA MET A 32 5.74 -5.17 -4.38
C MET A 32 4.39 -5.44 -5.05
N ILE A 33 4.40 -5.86 -6.31
CA ILE A 33 3.21 -6.27 -7.04
C ILE A 33 2.56 -7.48 -6.33
N GLY A 34 3.33 -8.49 -5.96
CA GLY A 34 2.86 -9.67 -5.23
C GLY A 34 2.20 -9.30 -3.88
N LEU A 35 2.81 -8.41 -3.10
CA LEU A 35 2.24 -7.89 -1.86
C LEU A 35 0.94 -7.09 -2.08
N MET A 36 0.86 -6.34 -3.17
CA MET A 36 -0.34 -5.58 -3.53
C MET A 36 -1.51 -6.52 -3.89
N PHE A 37 -1.24 -7.62 -4.58
CA PHE A 37 -2.25 -8.61 -4.97
C PHE A 37 -2.50 -9.69 -3.89
N ALA A 38 -1.63 -9.81 -2.87
CA ALA A 38 -1.75 -10.81 -1.83
C ALA A 38 -3.11 -10.76 -1.10
N PRO A 39 -3.66 -9.61 -0.67
CA PRO A 39 -4.97 -9.55 -0.05
C PRO A 39 -6.08 -10.05 -0.97
N MET A 40 -6.05 -9.69 -2.25
CA MET A 40 -7.03 -10.14 -3.24
C MET A 40 -6.96 -11.64 -3.49
N LEU A 41 -5.74 -12.20 -3.54
CA LEU A 41 -5.53 -13.64 -3.66
C LEU A 41 -5.99 -14.36 -2.40
N ILE A 42 -5.68 -13.84 -1.21
CA ILE A 42 -6.13 -14.38 0.07
C ILE A 42 -7.66 -14.40 0.11
N MET A 43 -8.33 -13.29 -0.24
CA MET A 43 -9.79 -13.23 -0.30
C MET A 43 -10.37 -14.26 -1.29
N LYS A 44 -9.76 -14.42 -2.47
CA LYS A 44 -10.21 -15.37 -3.48
C LYS A 44 -9.99 -16.83 -3.07
N TYR A 45 -8.87 -17.14 -2.41
CA TYR A 45 -8.57 -18.50 -1.92
C TYR A 45 -9.10 -18.77 -0.52
N SER A 46 -9.38 -17.74 0.28
CA SER A 46 -10.01 -17.82 1.60
C SER A 46 -11.55 -17.90 1.52
N ARG A 47 -12.13 -17.90 0.31
CA ARG A 47 -13.50 -18.38 0.07
C ARG A 47 -13.55 -19.90 0.30
N GLY A 48 -13.06 -20.31 1.47
CA GLY A 48 -13.14 -21.67 1.97
C GLY A 48 -14.19 -21.69 3.06
N ASP A 49 -14.96 -22.75 3.04
CA ASP A 49 -15.94 -23.23 4.03
C ASP A 49 -16.84 -22.13 4.63
N GLU A 50 -18.10 -22.18 4.22
CA GLU A 50 -19.20 -21.45 4.86
C GLU A 50 -19.04 -21.53 6.37
N LYS A 51 -18.74 -20.40 7.03
CA LYS A 51 -18.63 -20.35 8.48
C LYS A 51 -20.00 -20.44 9.10
N GLN A 52 -20.38 -21.64 9.51
CA GLN A 52 -21.63 -21.85 10.16
C GLN A 52 -21.57 -21.41 11.62
N ILE A 53 -22.48 -20.50 12.01
CA ILE A 53 -22.61 -19.98 13.35
C ILE A 53 -23.97 -20.47 13.93
N ALA A 54 -23.90 -21.17 15.03
CA ALA A 54 -25.12 -21.54 15.77
C ALA A 54 -25.55 -20.31 16.60
N VAL A 55 -26.81 -19.90 16.45
CA VAL A 55 -27.36 -18.74 17.15
C VAL A 55 -28.33 -19.23 18.26
N ILE A 56 -28.04 -18.80 19.48
CA ILE A 56 -28.88 -18.94 20.65
C ILE A 56 -29.43 -17.55 20.97
N ASP A 57 -30.68 -17.31 20.68
CA ASP A 57 -31.36 -16.04 20.88
C ASP A 57 -32.46 -16.16 21.94
N GLU A 58 -32.12 -15.80 23.16
CA GLU A 58 -33.07 -15.79 24.26
C GLU A 58 -34.12 -14.67 24.15
N SER A 59 -33.82 -13.64 23.32
CA SER A 59 -34.78 -12.54 23.09
C SER A 59 -35.86 -12.91 22.07
N GLY A 60 -35.57 -13.86 21.17
CA GLY A 60 -36.42 -14.24 20.03
C GLY A 60 -36.60 -13.14 18.97
N LEU A 61 -35.93 -12.01 19.11
CA LEU A 61 -36.11 -10.84 18.25
C LEU A 61 -35.06 -10.73 17.15
N VAL A 62 -33.87 -11.26 17.36
CA VAL A 62 -32.68 -11.03 16.54
C VAL A 62 -32.46 -12.17 15.54
N ALA A 63 -32.49 -13.44 15.98
CA ALA A 63 -32.19 -14.58 15.13
C ALA A 63 -33.02 -14.65 13.83
N PRO A 64 -34.34 -14.34 13.81
CA PRO A 64 -35.12 -14.34 12.58
C PRO A 64 -34.73 -13.29 11.55
N LYS A 65 -33.94 -12.25 11.96
CA LYS A 65 -33.56 -11.12 11.13
C LYS A 65 -32.11 -11.14 10.70
N LEU A 66 -31.30 -12.02 11.29
CA LEU A 66 -29.92 -12.21 10.86
C LEU A 66 -29.90 -12.72 9.41
N GLN A 67 -29.15 -11.99 8.58
CA GLN A 67 -29.00 -12.35 7.18
C GLN A 67 -27.76 -13.22 6.99
N SER A 68 -27.97 -14.43 6.46
CA SER A 68 -26.89 -15.28 6.01
C SER A 68 -26.34 -14.76 4.67
N GLY A 69 -25.02 -14.65 4.57
CA GLY A 69 -24.30 -14.26 3.35
C GLY A 69 -23.44 -15.39 2.80
N GLU A 70 -22.63 -15.12 1.80
CA GLU A 70 -21.75 -16.12 1.18
C GLU A 70 -20.69 -16.71 2.14
N GLU A 71 -20.27 -15.95 3.15
CA GLU A 71 -19.23 -16.38 4.11
C GLU A 71 -19.78 -16.81 5.47
N LEU A 72 -20.96 -16.33 5.86
CA LEU A 72 -21.55 -16.54 7.18
C LEU A 72 -22.95 -17.11 7.05
N VAL A 73 -23.17 -18.29 7.59
CA VAL A 73 -24.48 -18.94 7.66
C VAL A 73 -24.91 -19.04 9.10
N PHE A 74 -26.04 -18.40 9.45
CA PHE A 74 -26.60 -18.41 10.78
C PHE A 74 -27.64 -19.54 10.88
N GLN A 75 -27.51 -20.37 11.90
CA GLN A 75 -28.45 -21.46 12.20
C GLN A 75 -28.92 -21.33 13.64
N THR A 76 -30.22 -21.14 13.83
CA THR A 76 -30.79 -21.06 15.17
C THR A 76 -30.79 -22.45 15.82
N THR A 77 -30.45 -22.49 17.10
CA THR A 77 -30.46 -23.71 17.93
C THR A 77 -31.14 -23.47 19.25
N ASP A 78 -31.89 -24.45 19.73
CA ASP A 78 -32.57 -24.43 21.03
C ASP A 78 -31.72 -25.04 22.17
N LEU A 79 -30.46 -25.38 21.87
CA LEU A 79 -29.54 -25.91 22.86
C LEU A 79 -29.14 -24.84 23.87
N SER A 80 -28.92 -25.27 25.12
CA SER A 80 -28.32 -24.36 26.10
C SER A 80 -26.89 -23.99 25.66
N THR A 81 -26.41 -22.82 26.07
CA THR A 81 -25.07 -22.32 25.68
C THR A 81 -23.95 -23.30 25.99
N ASP A 82 -24.02 -24.00 27.15
CA ASP A 82 -23.00 -24.97 27.54
C ASP A 82 -23.09 -26.29 26.73
N ALA A 83 -24.29 -26.69 26.32
CA ALA A 83 -24.48 -27.82 25.43
C ALA A 83 -24.02 -27.51 24.01
N ALA A 84 -24.41 -26.36 23.48
CA ALA A 84 -24.01 -25.91 22.15
C ALA A 84 -22.49 -25.80 21.99
N ARG A 85 -21.78 -25.28 22.99
CA ARG A 85 -20.32 -25.18 23.00
C ARG A 85 -19.61 -26.53 22.99
N LYS A 86 -20.23 -27.57 23.53
CA LYS A 86 -19.65 -28.90 23.61
C LYS A 86 -20.04 -29.78 22.39
N GLU A 87 -21.23 -29.61 21.87
CA GLU A 87 -21.77 -30.45 20.81
C GLU A 87 -21.54 -29.91 19.41
N LEU A 88 -21.45 -28.57 19.25
CA LEU A 88 -21.30 -27.92 17.94
C LEU A 88 -19.84 -27.55 17.65
N THR A 89 -18.91 -28.47 17.89
CA THR A 89 -17.46 -28.26 17.64
C THR A 89 -17.11 -28.31 16.16
N ASP A 90 -17.98 -28.83 15.32
CA ASP A 90 -17.89 -28.87 13.86
C ASP A 90 -18.23 -27.51 13.21
N LYS A 91 -18.89 -26.61 13.94
CA LYS A 91 -19.24 -25.27 13.48
C LYS A 91 -18.16 -24.27 13.79
N PHE A 92 -18.18 -23.12 13.07
CA PHE A 92 -17.25 -22.03 13.32
C PHE A 92 -17.37 -21.48 14.75
N GLY A 93 -18.60 -21.33 15.24
CA GLY A 93 -18.84 -20.86 16.59
C GLY A 93 -20.30 -20.81 17.00
N VAL A 94 -20.53 -20.33 18.22
CA VAL A 94 -21.86 -20.17 18.83
C VAL A 94 -22.03 -18.71 19.21
N LEU A 95 -23.07 -18.06 18.68
CA LEU A 95 -23.47 -16.70 19.00
C LEU A 95 -24.60 -16.77 20.05
N TYR A 96 -24.34 -16.24 21.24
CA TYR A 96 -25.32 -16.09 22.29
C TYR A 96 -25.85 -14.66 22.37
N ILE A 97 -27.16 -14.50 22.41
CA ILE A 97 -27.87 -13.22 22.52
C ILE A 97 -28.83 -13.30 23.73
N GLY A 98 -28.60 -12.43 24.70
CA GLY A 98 -29.38 -12.40 25.92
C GLY A 98 -30.79 -11.86 25.74
N SER A 99 -31.72 -12.29 26.62
CA SER A 99 -33.12 -11.85 26.59
C SER A 99 -33.32 -10.35 26.79
N ASP A 100 -32.34 -9.66 27.40
CA ASP A 100 -32.36 -8.21 27.72
C ASP A 100 -31.66 -7.35 26.66
N ILE A 101 -31.44 -7.87 25.46
CA ILE A 101 -30.63 -7.24 24.39
C ILE A 101 -31.04 -5.80 24.05
N LEU A 102 -32.32 -5.47 24.17
CA LEU A 102 -32.81 -4.12 23.88
C LEU A 102 -32.41 -3.10 24.97
N THR A 103 -32.28 -3.54 26.22
CA THR A 103 -31.88 -2.68 27.34
C THR A 103 -30.39 -2.76 27.62
N ASN A 104 -29.76 -3.90 27.33
CA ASN A 104 -28.35 -4.16 27.51
C ASN A 104 -27.73 -4.72 26.23
N PRO A 105 -27.35 -3.85 25.26
CA PRO A 105 -26.79 -4.29 23.97
C PRO A 105 -25.47 -5.06 24.07
N ASN A 106 -24.79 -4.98 25.21
CA ASN A 106 -23.52 -5.68 25.43
C ASN A 106 -23.69 -7.15 25.89
N ASN A 107 -24.93 -7.61 26.09
CA ASN A 107 -25.21 -9.00 26.47
C ASN A 107 -25.23 -9.93 25.24
N VAL A 108 -24.14 -9.84 24.44
CA VAL A 108 -23.87 -10.70 23.30
C VAL A 108 -22.50 -11.35 23.48
N LYS A 109 -22.39 -12.64 23.19
CA LYS A 109 -21.13 -13.39 23.28
C LYS A 109 -20.95 -14.29 22.09
N LEU A 110 -19.81 -14.18 21.42
CA LEU A 110 -19.42 -15.09 20.35
C LEU A 110 -18.37 -16.07 20.88
N TYR A 111 -18.70 -17.33 20.90
CA TYR A 111 -17.77 -18.42 21.24
C TYR A 111 -17.29 -19.08 19.95
N VAL A 112 -15.99 -19.03 19.67
CA VAL A 112 -15.40 -19.56 18.42
C VAL A 112 -14.58 -20.81 18.68
N ASN A 113 -14.64 -21.76 17.76
CA ASN A 113 -13.85 -22.99 17.82
C ASN A 113 -12.51 -22.86 17.06
N SER A 114 -12.32 -21.76 16.33
CA SER A 114 -11.09 -21.39 15.62
C SER A 114 -10.77 -19.90 15.82
N SER A 115 -9.67 -19.42 15.26
CA SER A 115 -9.34 -18.00 15.34
C SER A 115 -10.44 -17.14 14.70
N SER A 116 -11.04 -16.24 15.48
CA SER A 116 -11.98 -15.24 14.94
C SER A 116 -11.25 -14.24 14.06
N SER A 117 -11.88 -13.80 12.98
CA SER A 117 -11.39 -12.69 12.18
C SER A 117 -12.17 -11.43 12.52
N LEU A 118 -11.48 -10.29 12.53
CA LEU A 118 -12.11 -8.98 12.75
C LEU A 118 -13.28 -8.72 11.79
N THR A 119 -13.20 -9.28 10.56
CA THR A 119 -14.26 -9.19 9.56
C THR A 119 -15.55 -9.89 10.01
N VAL A 120 -15.45 -11.10 10.57
CA VAL A 120 -16.61 -11.86 11.10
C VAL A 120 -17.25 -11.12 12.27
N GLU A 121 -16.44 -10.66 13.21
CA GLU A 121 -16.92 -9.89 14.37
C GLU A 121 -17.60 -8.60 13.96
N SER A 122 -16.98 -7.83 13.04
CA SER A 122 -17.54 -6.59 12.53
C SER A 122 -18.86 -6.78 11.77
N ASN A 123 -18.96 -7.84 10.96
CA ASN A 123 -20.20 -8.17 10.24
C ASN A 123 -21.32 -8.53 11.19
N ILE A 124 -21.05 -9.40 12.17
CA ILE A 124 -22.05 -9.79 13.19
C ILE A 124 -22.49 -8.56 14.00
N THR A 125 -21.53 -7.76 14.47
CA THR A 125 -21.81 -6.55 15.26
C THR A 125 -22.65 -5.55 14.47
N GLY A 126 -22.31 -5.31 13.20
CA GLY A 126 -23.07 -4.39 12.34
C GLY A 126 -24.51 -4.85 12.12
N GLN A 127 -24.75 -6.13 11.87
CA GLN A 127 -26.11 -6.66 11.75
C GLN A 127 -26.89 -6.57 13.07
N LEU A 128 -26.23 -6.86 14.19
CA LEU A 128 -26.87 -6.76 15.51
C LEU A 128 -27.24 -5.31 15.84
N GLU A 129 -26.35 -4.37 15.60
CA GLU A 129 -26.60 -2.94 15.79
C GLU A 129 -27.82 -2.48 14.99
N GLU A 130 -27.87 -2.80 13.70
CA GLU A 130 -28.99 -2.44 12.81
C GLU A 130 -30.32 -3.05 13.30
N ILE A 131 -30.32 -4.33 13.69
CA ILE A 131 -31.53 -5.02 14.17
C ILE A 131 -32.00 -4.43 15.51
N ILE A 132 -31.07 -4.19 16.46
CA ILE A 132 -31.39 -3.64 17.78
C ILE A 132 -31.91 -2.21 17.66
N GLU A 133 -31.26 -1.39 16.81
CA GLU A 133 -31.72 -0.02 16.53
C GLU A 133 -33.12 -0.02 15.94
N ALA A 134 -33.37 -0.84 14.93
CA ALA A 134 -34.69 -0.96 14.31
C ALA A 134 -35.77 -1.40 15.31
N GLU A 135 -35.47 -2.31 16.23
CA GLU A 135 -36.44 -2.76 17.26
C GLU A 135 -36.67 -1.69 18.35
N LYS A 136 -35.62 -0.99 18.77
CA LYS A 136 -35.77 0.17 19.68
C LYS A 136 -36.60 1.25 19.05
N LEU A 137 -36.38 1.57 17.79
CA LEU A 137 -37.13 2.58 17.05
C LEU A 137 -38.63 2.23 16.94
N LYS A 138 -38.96 0.97 16.71
CA LYS A 138 -40.36 0.50 16.72
C LYS A 138 -41.04 0.72 18.08
N SER A 139 -40.27 0.60 19.17
CA SER A 139 -40.83 0.81 20.52
C SER A 139 -41.26 2.25 20.79
N TYR A 140 -40.73 3.25 20.08
CA TYR A 140 -41.11 4.64 20.17
C TYR A 140 -42.39 5.01 19.42
N ASN A 141 -42.97 4.06 18.67
CA ASN A 141 -44.27 4.17 17.99
C ASN A 141 -44.42 5.44 17.09
N ILE A 142 -43.33 5.83 16.43
CA ILE A 142 -43.32 6.97 15.50
C ILE A 142 -43.63 6.41 14.10
N GLU A 143 -44.77 6.82 13.53
CA GLU A 143 -45.15 6.45 12.15
C GLU A 143 -44.10 6.95 11.16
N ASN A 144 -43.65 6.08 10.24
CA ASN A 144 -42.66 6.35 9.18
C ASN A 144 -41.24 6.68 9.64
N LEU A 145 -40.84 6.31 10.87
CA LEU A 145 -39.52 6.60 11.40
C LEU A 145 -38.37 6.03 10.53
N SER A 146 -38.55 4.85 9.92
CA SER A 146 -37.59 4.26 9.02
C SER A 146 -37.36 5.09 7.74
N GLN A 147 -38.40 5.73 7.22
CA GLN A 147 -38.30 6.66 6.10
C GLN A 147 -37.61 7.98 6.52
N ILE A 148 -37.98 8.51 7.68
CA ILE A 148 -37.37 9.72 8.23
C ILE A 148 -35.87 9.51 8.47
N LEU A 149 -35.47 8.35 8.98
CA LEU A 149 -34.05 8.05 9.20
C LEU A 149 -33.27 7.87 7.89
N GLN A 150 -33.88 7.31 6.85
CA GLN A 150 -33.25 7.27 5.51
C GLN A 150 -33.15 8.65 4.89
N GLU A 151 -34.15 9.50 5.05
CA GLU A 151 -34.10 10.90 4.59
C GLU A 151 -33.14 11.79 5.37
N VAL A 152 -32.96 11.53 6.69
CA VAL A 152 -32.07 12.29 7.55
C VAL A 152 -30.63 11.75 7.51
N LYS A 153 -30.39 10.52 7.01
CA LYS A 153 -29.04 9.95 6.86
C LYS A 153 -28.28 10.71 5.75
N THR A 154 -27.80 11.88 6.14
CA THR A 154 -27.04 12.76 5.25
C THR A 154 -25.56 12.34 5.32
N THR A 155 -25.05 11.76 4.24
CA THR A 155 -23.61 11.57 4.08
C THR A 155 -23.01 12.91 3.67
N VAL A 156 -22.30 13.57 4.56
CA VAL A 156 -21.59 14.82 4.21
C VAL A 156 -20.29 14.45 3.52
N GLY A 157 -20.29 14.51 2.20
CA GLY A 157 -19.07 14.44 1.39
C GLY A 157 -18.37 15.80 1.43
N MET A 158 -17.32 15.95 2.24
CA MET A 158 -16.49 17.15 2.25
C MET A 158 -15.50 17.09 1.07
N GLN A 159 -15.73 17.95 0.07
CA GLN A 159 -14.77 18.17 -1.00
C GLN A 159 -13.79 19.26 -0.55
N THR A 160 -12.51 18.93 -0.46
CA THR A 160 -11.46 19.90 -0.11
C THR A 160 -10.83 20.41 -1.40
N PHE A 161 -10.97 21.69 -1.67
CA PHE A 161 -10.35 22.37 -2.81
C PHE A 161 -9.09 23.11 -2.31
N ARG A 162 -8.03 23.08 -3.10
CA ARG A 162 -6.82 23.84 -2.85
C ARG A 162 -7.05 25.26 -3.40
N ASN A 163 -6.88 26.27 -2.55
CA ASN A 163 -7.03 27.65 -2.95
C ASN A 163 -5.68 28.17 -3.52
N ASP A 164 -5.32 27.69 -4.72
CA ASP A 164 -4.18 28.21 -5.46
C ASP A 164 -4.68 29.36 -6.34
N GLU A 165 -3.98 30.50 -6.31
CA GLU A 165 -4.31 31.74 -7.04
C GLU A 165 -4.24 31.63 -8.59
N SER A 166 -3.89 30.48 -9.14
CA SER A 166 -3.93 30.21 -10.57
C SER A 166 -5.30 29.62 -10.95
N GLN A 167 -6.16 30.50 -11.44
CA GLN A 167 -7.41 30.16 -12.11
C GLN A 167 -7.10 29.28 -13.32
N GLU A 168 -7.30 27.99 -13.21
CA GLU A 168 -7.68 27.07 -14.27
C GLU A 168 -7.50 25.64 -13.73
N GLU A 169 -8.62 24.92 -13.66
CA GLU A 169 -8.82 23.56 -13.18
C GLU A 169 -9.12 23.44 -11.67
N GLU A 170 -10.40 23.22 -11.37
CA GLU A 170 -10.90 22.64 -10.13
C GLU A 170 -10.28 21.24 -9.94
N SER A 171 -9.02 21.21 -9.50
CA SER A 171 -8.39 19.96 -9.10
C SER A 171 -8.95 19.56 -7.75
N GLN A 172 -9.89 18.63 -7.76
CA GLN A 172 -10.35 17.95 -6.55
C GLN A 172 -9.13 17.51 -5.75
N ALA A 173 -9.00 17.97 -4.53
CA ALA A 173 -7.97 17.52 -3.61
C ALA A 173 -8.18 16.02 -3.41
N LYS A 174 -7.37 15.21 -4.09
CA LYS A 174 -7.28 13.76 -3.84
C LYS A 174 -7.07 13.58 -2.35
N SER A 175 -7.76 12.64 -1.74
CA SER A 175 -7.73 12.37 -0.30
C SER A 175 -6.32 12.60 0.29
N SER A 176 -6.21 13.50 1.26
CA SER A 176 -4.90 13.87 1.84
C SER A 176 -4.18 12.67 2.46
N VAL A 177 -4.93 11.67 2.90
CA VAL A 177 -4.42 10.40 3.46
C VAL A 177 -3.66 9.60 2.39
N ILE A 178 -4.25 9.48 1.18
CA ILE A 178 -3.61 8.77 0.07
C ILE A 178 -2.35 9.52 -0.39
N ALA A 179 -2.44 10.85 -0.54
CA ALA A 179 -1.29 11.66 -0.93
C ALA A 179 -0.16 11.56 0.09
N THR A 180 -0.47 11.58 1.38
CA THR A 180 0.51 11.41 2.47
C THR A 180 1.12 10.01 2.46
N GLY A 181 0.31 8.96 2.31
CA GLY A 181 0.77 7.58 2.23
C GLY A 181 1.71 7.35 1.04
N VAL A 182 1.31 7.80 -0.15
CA VAL A 182 2.14 7.73 -1.36
C VAL A 182 3.44 8.53 -1.19
N GLY A 183 3.35 9.74 -0.64
CA GLY A 183 4.52 10.58 -0.36
C GLY A 183 5.51 9.93 0.60
N PHE A 184 5.02 9.29 1.67
CA PHE A 184 5.86 8.56 2.62
C PHE A 184 6.58 7.37 1.97
N VAL A 185 5.87 6.55 1.18
CA VAL A 185 6.46 5.41 0.47
C VAL A 185 7.51 5.87 -0.55
N LEU A 186 7.21 6.92 -1.32
CA LEU A 186 8.15 7.48 -2.29
C LEU A 186 9.38 8.09 -1.60
N GLY A 187 9.20 8.77 -0.47
CA GLY A 187 10.29 9.30 0.35
C GLY A 187 11.21 8.18 0.87
N MET A 188 10.61 7.08 1.33
CA MET A 188 11.37 5.91 1.79
C MET A 188 12.15 5.24 0.63
N ILE A 189 11.55 5.14 -0.55
CA ILE A 189 12.22 4.64 -1.76
C ILE A 189 13.39 5.54 -2.12
N LEU A 190 13.18 6.86 -2.16
CA LEU A 190 14.21 7.85 -2.43
C LEU A 190 15.38 7.73 -1.44
N TYR A 191 15.07 7.66 -0.14
CA TYR A 191 16.07 7.47 0.91
C TYR A 191 16.93 6.23 0.67
N MET A 192 16.29 5.07 0.42
CA MET A 192 16.99 3.82 0.15
C MET A 192 17.86 3.91 -1.12
N PHE A 193 17.38 4.56 -2.18
CA PHE A 193 18.14 4.79 -3.39
C PHE A 193 19.42 5.60 -3.12
N LEU A 194 19.28 6.72 -2.41
CA LEU A 194 20.43 7.59 -2.10
C LEU A 194 21.48 6.86 -1.26
N LEU A 195 21.04 6.06 -0.28
CA LEU A 195 21.94 5.25 0.55
C LEU A 195 22.67 4.17 -0.25
N ILE A 196 21.93 3.37 -1.02
CA ILE A 196 22.49 2.24 -1.76
C ILE A 196 23.47 2.75 -2.83
N TYR A 197 23.04 3.69 -3.66
CA TYR A 197 23.87 4.18 -4.76
C TYR A 197 24.99 5.11 -4.29
N GLY A 198 24.76 5.90 -3.24
CA GLY A 198 25.81 6.68 -2.59
C GLY A 198 26.91 5.79 -2.00
N SER A 199 26.52 4.75 -1.25
CA SER A 199 27.47 3.76 -0.72
C SER A 199 28.23 3.02 -1.80
N MET A 200 27.60 2.72 -2.96
CA MET A 200 28.28 2.11 -4.10
C MET A 200 29.41 2.99 -4.66
N VAL A 201 29.20 4.31 -4.73
CA VAL A 201 30.26 5.25 -5.13
C VAL A 201 31.40 5.24 -4.12
N MET A 202 31.08 5.35 -2.85
CA MET A 202 32.05 5.32 -1.76
C MET A 202 32.91 4.04 -1.80
N GLN A 203 32.27 2.87 -1.87
CA GLN A 203 32.96 1.58 -1.95
C GLN A 203 33.88 1.50 -3.18
N SER A 204 33.40 1.96 -4.34
CA SER A 204 34.19 1.99 -5.56
C SER A 204 35.47 2.85 -5.45
N VAL A 205 35.40 3.96 -4.70
CA VAL A 205 36.57 4.83 -4.44
C VAL A 205 37.54 4.12 -3.52
N ILE A 206 37.07 3.47 -2.45
CA ILE A 206 37.91 2.73 -1.49
C ILE A 206 38.61 1.54 -2.18
N GLU A 207 37.86 0.76 -2.99
CA GLU A 207 38.42 -0.38 -3.71
C GLU A 207 39.52 0.02 -4.69
N GLU A 208 39.39 1.13 -5.42
CA GLU A 208 40.43 1.62 -6.32
C GLU A 208 41.66 2.15 -5.54
N LYS A 209 41.42 2.82 -4.41
CA LYS A 209 42.51 3.26 -3.53
C LYS A 209 43.33 2.08 -3.02
N ASN A 210 42.66 1.03 -2.54
CA ASN A 210 43.31 -0.17 -2.00
C ASN A 210 44.02 -1.02 -3.05
N SER A 211 43.50 -1.04 -4.29
CA SER A 211 44.09 -1.82 -5.40
C SER A 211 45.26 -1.12 -6.09
N ARG A 212 45.68 0.07 -5.65
CA ARG A 212 46.68 0.93 -6.29
C ARG A 212 46.41 1.28 -7.77
N VAL A 213 45.25 0.93 -8.27
CA VAL A 213 44.81 1.29 -9.63
C VAL A 213 44.68 2.80 -9.76
N LEU A 214 44.37 3.47 -8.66
CA LEU A 214 44.25 4.91 -8.58
C LEU A 214 45.56 5.62 -8.95
N GLU A 215 46.73 5.09 -8.52
CA GLU A 215 48.05 5.66 -8.86
C GLU A 215 48.34 5.66 -10.38
N VAL A 216 47.92 4.57 -11.05
CA VAL A 216 48.08 4.44 -12.50
C VAL A 216 47.04 5.31 -13.23
N MET A 217 45.81 5.38 -12.73
CA MET A 217 44.76 6.17 -13.38
C MET A 217 44.97 7.69 -13.26
N VAL A 218 45.39 8.17 -12.10
CA VAL A 218 45.65 9.63 -11.86
C VAL A 218 46.80 10.13 -12.71
N SER A 219 47.75 9.26 -13.12
CA SER A 219 48.80 9.66 -14.06
C SER A 219 48.29 9.89 -15.51
N SER A 220 47.13 9.32 -15.84
CA SER A 220 46.55 9.33 -17.19
C SER A 220 45.26 10.15 -17.32
N VAL A 221 44.50 10.34 -16.24
CA VAL A 221 43.22 11.02 -16.20
C VAL A 221 43.16 12.01 -15.05
N ARG A 222 42.54 13.17 -15.26
CA ARG A 222 42.35 14.15 -14.19
C ARG A 222 41.48 13.56 -13.06
N PRO A 223 41.84 13.78 -11.77
CA PRO A 223 41.05 13.24 -10.64
C PRO A 223 39.56 13.62 -10.67
N PHE A 224 39.27 14.86 -11.10
CA PHE A 224 37.90 15.34 -11.26
C PHE A 224 37.11 14.53 -12.31
N ASP A 225 37.71 14.26 -13.48
CA ASP A 225 37.08 13.52 -14.57
C ASP A 225 36.82 12.05 -14.14
N LEU A 226 37.74 11.49 -13.35
CA LEU A 226 37.60 10.17 -12.78
C LEU A 226 36.40 10.09 -11.82
N MET A 227 36.32 11.00 -10.85
CA MET A 227 35.23 11.03 -9.86
C MET A 227 33.89 11.34 -10.52
N LEU A 228 33.85 12.30 -11.44
CA LEU A 228 32.64 12.62 -12.20
C LEU A 228 32.18 11.42 -13.05
N GLY A 229 33.11 10.74 -13.70
CA GLY A 229 32.80 9.53 -14.47
C GLY A 229 32.20 8.41 -13.62
N LYS A 230 32.70 8.21 -12.40
CA LYS A 230 32.15 7.25 -11.44
C LYS A 230 30.74 7.63 -10.98
N ILE A 231 30.55 8.87 -10.53
CA ILE A 231 29.26 9.37 -10.06
C ILE A 231 28.23 9.22 -11.18
N LEU A 232 28.53 9.69 -12.39
CA LEU A 232 27.60 9.57 -13.52
C LEU A 232 27.40 8.12 -14.01
N GLY A 233 28.43 7.28 -13.88
CA GLY A 233 28.34 5.86 -14.18
C GLY A 233 27.35 5.13 -13.28
N VAL A 234 27.44 5.37 -11.97
CA VAL A 234 26.50 4.80 -10.99
C VAL A 234 25.11 5.43 -11.13
N ALA A 235 25.02 6.76 -11.42
CA ALA A 235 23.76 7.44 -11.72
C ALA A 235 23.01 6.77 -12.89
N SER A 236 23.73 6.41 -13.96
CA SER A 236 23.12 5.76 -15.13
C SER A 236 22.53 4.39 -14.78
N VAL A 237 23.15 3.66 -13.86
CA VAL A 237 22.60 2.39 -13.34
C VAL A 237 21.31 2.63 -12.56
N ALA A 238 21.28 3.64 -11.69
CA ALA A 238 20.10 4.02 -10.92
C ALA A 238 18.94 4.44 -11.83
N VAL A 239 19.21 5.27 -12.84
CA VAL A 239 18.20 5.71 -13.83
C VAL A 239 17.62 4.50 -14.59
N VAL A 240 18.47 3.59 -15.08
CA VAL A 240 18.01 2.37 -15.77
C VAL A 240 17.15 1.52 -14.86
N GLN A 241 17.50 1.37 -13.58
CA GLN A 241 16.71 0.62 -12.62
C GLN A 241 15.32 1.24 -12.41
N VAL A 242 15.24 2.57 -12.21
CA VAL A 242 13.96 3.27 -12.06
C VAL A 242 13.11 3.14 -13.33
N LEU A 243 13.71 3.23 -14.52
CA LEU A 243 13.00 3.03 -15.78
C LEU A 243 12.43 1.60 -15.90
N ILE A 244 13.21 0.57 -15.53
CA ILE A 244 12.72 -0.82 -15.50
C ILE A 244 11.55 -0.95 -14.54
N TRP A 245 11.64 -0.35 -13.36
CA TRP A 245 10.56 -0.37 -12.38
C TRP A 245 9.30 0.34 -12.90
N GLY A 246 9.48 1.48 -13.59
CA GLY A 246 8.37 2.19 -14.24
C GLY A 246 7.63 1.33 -15.27
N VAL A 247 8.39 0.66 -16.12
CA VAL A 247 7.81 -0.26 -17.12
C VAL A 247 7.08 -1.42 -16.44
N LEU A 248 7.68 -2.04 -15.42
CA LEU A 248 7.06 -3.15 -14.70
C LEU A 248 5.79 -2.71 -13.96
N CYS A 249 5.78 -1.53 -13.34
CA CYS A 249 4.59 -0.98 -12.71
C CYS A 249 3.49 -0.66 -13.73
N ALA A 250 3.83 -0.10 -14.89
CA ALA A 250 2.87 0.16 -15.96
C ALA A 250 2.25 -1.13 -16.51
N VAL A 251 3.07 -2.18 -16.72
CA VAL A 251 2.57 -3.50 -17.12
C VAL A 251 1.70 -4.11 -16.03
N GLY A 252 2.11 -4.02 -14.76
CA GLY A 252 1.32 -4.51 -13.62
C GLY A 252 -0.03 -3.81 -13.52
N ALA A 253 -0.08 -2.48 -13.69
CA ALA A 253 -1.31 -1.71 -13.71
C ALA A 253 -2.23 -2.12 -14.88
N ALA A 254 -1.68 -2.32 -16.08
CA ALA A 254 -2.46 -2.77 -17.23
C ALA A 254 -3.08 -4.17 -17.00
N VAL A 255 -2.31 -5.09 -16.41
CA VAL A 255 -2.81 -6.42 -16.05
C VAL A 255 -3.90 -6.31 -14.96
N ALA A 256 -3.71 -5.45 -13.95
CA ALA A 256 -4.69 -5.23 -12.90
C ALA A 256 -6.02 -4.74 -13.47
N VAL A 257 -6.00 -3.74 -14.36
CA VAL A 257 -7.20 -3.22 -15.05
C VAL A 257 -7.92 -4.33 -15.84
N HIS A 258 -7.16 -5.18 -16.51
CA HIS A 258 -7.74 -6.28 -17.31
C HIS A 258 -8.37 -7.39 -16.45
N MET A 259 -7.90 -7.56 -15.21
CA MET A 259 -8.42 -8.54 -14.26
C MET A 259 -9.56 -8.01 -13.37
N MET A 260 -9.83 -6.70 -13.40
CA MET A 260 -10.90 -6.10 -12.60
C MET A 260 -12.28 -6.54 -13.07
N PRO A 261 -13.20 -6.81 -12.13
CA PRO A 261 -14.63 -6.94 -12.43
C PRO A 261 -15.16 -5.67 -13.09
N ALA A 262 -16.16 -5.83 -13.99
CA ALA A 262 -16.66 -4.73 -14.80
C ALA A 262 -17.31 -3.59 -13.98
N ASP A 263 -17.94 -3.94 -12.87
CA ASP A 263 -18.54 -3.01 -11.90
C ASP A 263 -17.48 -2.16 -11.19
N VAL A 264 -16.41 -2.81 -10.71
CA VAL A 264 -15.26 -2.12 -10.07
C VAL A 264 -14.56 -1.21 -11.08
N LEU A 265 -14.35 -1.69 -12.31
CA LEU A 265 -13.74 -0.88 -13.36
C LEU A 265 -14.59 0.36 -13.71
N ALA A 266 -15.90 0.21 -13.77
CA ALA A 266 -16.82 1.33 -13.99
C ALA A 266 -16.71 2.38 -12.86
N GLY A 267 -16.62 1.95 -11.60
CA GLY A 267 -16.42 2.86 -10.47
C GLY A 267 -15.08 3.56 -10.47
N VAL A 268 -14.00 2.84 -10.79
CA VAL A 268 -12.68 3.43 -10.97
C VAL A 268 -12.68 4.51 -12.05
N GLN A 269 -13.31 4.25 -13.19
CA GLN A 269 -13.44 5.22 -14.28
C GLN A 269 -14.31 6.42 -13.88
N ALA A 270 -15.42 6.18 -13.18
CA ALA A 270 -16.27 7.25 -12.66
C ALA A 270 -15.50 8.19 -11.72
N MET A 271 -14.70 7.64 -10.82
CA MET A 271 -13.82 8.44 -9.95
C MET A 271 -12.76 9.22 -10.71
N GLN A 272 -12.15 8.64 -11.74
CA GLN A 272 -11.17 9.33 -12.59
C GLN A 272 -11.79 10.51 -13.36
N HIS A 273 -13.06 10.38 -13.74
CA HIS A 273 -13.80 11.42 -14.45
C HIS A 273 -14.56 12.40 -13.53
N GLY A 274 -14.34 12.32 -12.21
CA GLY A 274 -14.95 13.26 -11.26
C GLY A 274 -16.44 13.06 -10.99
N VAL A 275 -16.95 11.84 -11.14
CA VAL A 275 -18.36 11.47 -10.86
C VAL A 275 -18.40 10.52 -9.65
N PRO A 276 -18.18 11.02 -8.41
CA PRO A 276 -18.09 10.17 -7.22
C PRO A 276 -19.39 9.47 -6.85
N ASP A 277 -20.54 10.03 -7.22
CA ASP A 277 -21.86 9.43 -6.92
C ASP A 277 -22.08 8.09 -7.66
N ALA A 278 -21.50 7.93 -8.84
CA ALA A 278 -21.56 6.66 -9.57
C ALA A 278 -20.69 5.57 -8.90
N ALA A 279 -19.72 5.95 -8.10
CA ALA A 279 -18.88 5.05 -7.34
C ALA A 279 -19.53 4.62 -6.01
N ALA A 280 -20.49 5.38 -5.48
CA ALA A 280 -21.21 5.09 -4.24
C ALA A 280 -22.11 3.85 -4.34
N SER A 281 -22.42 3.40 -5.55
CA SER A 281 -23.22 2.19 -5.79
C SER A 281 -22.44 0.88 -5.70
N ILE A 282 -21.12 0.97 -5.49
CA ILE A 282 -20.21 -0.19 -5.41
C ILE A 282 -19.99 -0.54 -3.95
N ASP A 283 -20.23 -1.80 -3.61
CA ASP A 283 -19.99 -2.34 -2.26
C ASP A 283 -18.49 -2.51 -2.01
N MET A 284 -17.76 -1.39 -1.99
CA MET A 284 -16.32 -1.32 -1.73
C MET A 284 -15.99 -0.06 -0.94
N ASN A 285 -14.99 -0.17 -0.05
CA ASN A 285 -14.48 0.98 0.69
C ASN A 285 -14.07 2.12 -0.27
N PRO A 286 -14.61 3.33 -0.12
CA PRO A 286 -14.32 4.47 -0.99
C PRO A 286 -12.83 4.82 -1.08
N GLU A 287 -12.07 4.62 0.02
CA GLU A 287 -10.63 4.85 0.04
C GLU A 287 -9.89 3.87 -0.87
N MET A 288 -10.31 2.59 -0.87
CA MET A 288 -9.72 1.56 -1.72
C MET A 288 -9.99 1.83 -3.19
N LEU A 289 -11.20 2.29 -3.52
CA LEU A 289 -11.58 2.68 -4.87
C LEU A 289 -10.73 3.88 -5.37
N GLN A 290 -10.47 4.86 -4.51
CA GLN A 290 -9.59 6.00 -4.83
C GLN A 290 -8.13 5.55 -5.06
N VAL A 291 -7.60 4.63 -4.24
CA VAL A 291 -6.26 4.06 -4.47
C VAL A 291 -6.21 3.36 -5.82
N MET A 292 -7.21 2.54 -6.13
CA MET A 292 -7.30 1.84 -7.42
C MET A 292 -7.40 2.83 -8.60
N ALA A 293 -8.18 3.89 -8.46
CA ALA A 293 -8.29 4.94 -9.46
C ALA A 293 -6.94 5.66 -9.68
N ALA A 294 -6.21 5.95 -8.62
CA ALA A 294 -4.89 6.58 -8.71
C ALA A 294 -3.83 5.66 -9.34
N VAL A 295 -3.82 4.37 -8.99
CA VAL A 295 -2.84 3.39 -9.51
C VAL A 295 -3.13 3.01 -10.98
N THR A 296 -4.35 3.16 -11.45
CA THR A 296 -4.73 2.88 -12.85
C THR A 296 -4.68 4.10 -13.75
N ASP A 297 -4.54 5.31 -13.19
CA ASP A 297 -4.35 6.54 -13.97
C ASP A 297 -2.90 6.63 -14.48
N PHE A 298 -2.72 6.33 -15.76
CA PHE A 298 -1.40 6.37 -16.42
C PHE A 298 -0.76 7.77 -16.36
N GLY A 299 -1.54 8.84 -16.50
CA GLY A 299 -1.04 10.21 -16.43
C GLY A 299 -0.52 10.57 -15.03
N TYR A 300 -1.20 10.09 -13.99
CA TYR A 300 -0.77 10.25 -12.60
C TYR A 300 0.50 9.49 -12.31
N ILE A 301 0.58 8.22 -12.72
CA ILE A 301 1.77 7.38 -12.56
C ILE A 301 2.97 8.02 -13.29
N LEU A 302 2.79 8.46 -14.53
CA LEU A 302 3.87 9.08 -15.31
C LEU A 302 4.40 10.34 -14.63
N ARG A 303 3.53 11.19 -14.09
CA ARG A 303 3.94 12.38 -13.32
C ARG A 303 4.73 12.02 -12.07
N ILE A 304 4.25 11.06 -11.29
CA ILE A 304 4.98 10.57 -10.10
C ILE A 304 6.36 10.06 -10.48
N PHE A 305 6.47 9.26 -11.55
CA PHE A 305 7.75 8.75 -12.02
C PHE A 305 8.69 9.85 -12.50
N ALA A 306 8.18 10.85 -13.20
CA ALA A 306 8.98 12.00 -13.64
C ALA A 306 9.55 12.78 -12.44
N TYR A 307 8.73 13.06 -11.42
CA TYR A 307 9.19 13.69 -10.19
C TYR A 307 10.18 12.81 -9.43
N LEU A 308 9.90 11.53 -9.30
CA LEU A 308 10.82 10.58 -8.65
C LEU A 308 12.19 10.58 -9.33
N LEU A 309 12.23 10.49 -10.67
CA LEU A 309 13.49 10.57 -11.43
C LEU A 309 14.25 11.87 -11.18
N LEU A 310 13.54 13.00 -11.17
CA LEU A 310 14.15 14.31 -10.93
C LEU A 310 14.76 14.39 -9.52
N PHE A 311 14.03 13.95 -8.50
CA PHE A 311 14.51 13.96 -7.12
C PHE A 311 15.63 12.93 -6.88
N VAL A 312 15.50 11.71 -7.45
CA VAL A 312 16.56 10.70 -7.39
C VAL A 312 17.84 11.24 -8.01
N PHE A 313 17.77 11.82 -9.20
CA PHE A 313 18.95 12.31 -9.91
C PHE A 313 19.59 13.50 -9.16
N GLY A 314 18.81 14.49 -8.77
CA GLY A 314 19.31 15.68 -8.05
C GLY A 314 19.88 15.33 -6.68
N GLY A 315 19.15 14.59 -5.88
CA GLY A 315 19.59 14.11 -4.57
C GLY A 315 20.81 13.20 -4.67
N TYR A 316 20.81 12.28 -5.62
CA TYR A 316 21.94 11.38 -5.85
C TYR A 316 23.23 12.14 -6.18
N LEU A 317 23.21 13.12 -7.08
CA LEU A 317 24.41 13.90 -7.43
C LEU A 317 25.01 14.58 -6.20
N PHE A 318 24.18 15.15 -5.35
CA PHE A 318 24.62 15.80 -4.13
C PHE A 318 25.23 14.81 -3.13
N TYR A 319 24.46 13.78 -2.77
CA TYR A 319 24.90 12.81 -1.76
C TYR A 319 26.04 11.91 -2.24
N SER A 320 26.08 11.52 -3.51
CA SER A 320 27.18 10.74 -4.07
C SER A 320 28.52 11.47 -4.03
N ALA A 321 28.52 12.81 -4.19
CA ALA A 321 29.73 13.63 -4.00
C ALA A 321 30.21 13.58 -2.53
N MET A 322 29.30 13.65 -1.56
CA MET A 322 29.64 13.49 -0.14
C MET A 322 30.18 12.09 0.19
N PHE A 323 29.52 11.05 -0.33
CA PHE A 323 29.98 9.67 -0.17
C PHE A 323 31.34 9.41 -0.84
N ALA A 324 31.59 10.01 -2.01
CA ALA A 324 32.89 9.97 -2.68
C ALA A 324 33.99 10.65 -1.83
N ALA A 325 33.67 11.78 -1.20
CA ALA A 325 34.60 12.48 -0.30
C ALA A 325 34.96 11.60 0.91
N VAL A 326 33.97 10.94 1.55
CA VAL A 326 34.22 9.99 2.64
C VAL A 326 35.10 8.82 2.15
N GLY A 327 34.77 8.22 1.00
CA GLY A 327 35.53 7.13 0.41
C GLY A 327 37.00 7.51 0.14
N SER A 328 37.25 8.76 -0.24
CA SER A 328 38.62 9.25 -0.45
C SER A 328 39.41 9.44 0.85
N ALA A 329 38.71 9.76 1.95
CA ALA A 329 39.32 10.08 3.25
C ALA A 329 39.71 8.84 4.07
N VAL A 330 39.11 7.67 3.81
CA VAL A 330 39.30 6.44 4.57
C VAL A 330 40.01 5.35 3.78
N ASP A 331 40.61 4.40 4.48
CA ASP A 331 41.33 3.28 3.86
C ASP A 331 40.56 1.94 3.96
N SER A 332 39.52 1.89 4.82
CA SER A 332 38.71 0.69 4.98
C SER A 332 37.21 0.95 4.84
N ILE A 333 36.46 -0.05 4.42
CA ILE A 333 34.99 -0.01 4.34
C ILE A 333 34.38 0.16 5.74
N GLN A 334 35.03 -0.38 6.78
CA GLN A 334 34.56 -0.32 8.16
C GLN A 334 34.61 1.12 8.71
N ASP A 335 35.73 1.83 8.47
CA ASP A 335 35.87 3.23 8.85
C ASP A 335 34.91 4.12 8.08
N ALA A 336 34.68 3.80 6.80
CA ALA A 336 33.73 4.50 5.95
C ALA A 336 32.30 4.42 6.49
N GLN A 337 31.88 3.27 7.02
CA GLN A 337 30.53 3.11 7.59
C GLN A 337 30.29 4.01 8.81
N GLN A 338 31.31 4.25 9.64
CA GLN A 338 31.20 5.17 10.77
C GLN A 338 31.03 6.62 10.31
N LEU A 339 31.78 7.03 9.29
CA LEU A 339 31.71 8.37 8.72
C LEU A 339 30.48 8.58 7.80
N GLN A 340 29.83 7.51 7.38
CA GLN A 340 28.58 7.55 6.63
C GLN A 340 27.41 8.09 7.47
N THR A 341 27.38 7.77 8.77
CA THR A 341 26.27 8.11 9.67
C THR A 341 25.87 9.60 9.64
N PRO A 342 26.79 10.58 9.75
CA PRO A 342 26.45 12.00 9.67
C PRO A 342 25.83 12.43 8.34
N ILE A 343 26.14 11.70 7.26
CA ILE A 343 25.61 12.00 5.91
C ILE A 343 24.20 11.42 5.76
N THR A 344 23.93 10.27 6.41
CA THR A 344 22.64 9.58 6.27
C THR A 344 21.51 10.18 7.09
N ILE A 345 21.82 10.89 8.19
CA ILE A 345 20.81 11.53 9.05
C ILE A 345 20.01 12.63 8.31
N PRO A 346 20.62 13.51 7.46
CA PRO A 346 19.89 14.57 6.77
C PRO A 346 19.15 14.11 5.51
N ILE A 347 19.36 12.87 5.03
CA ILE A 347 18.64 12.33 3.88
C ILE A 347 17.19 12.07 4.26
#